data_a49bea217662afd416854f2574a03a95
#
_entry.id   a49bea217662afd416854f2574a03a95
#
_cell.length_a   1.000
_cell.length_b   1.000
_cell.length_c   1.000
_cell.angle_alpha   90.00
_cell.angle_beta   90.00
_cell.angle_gamma   90.00
#
_symmetry.space_group_name_H-M   'P 1'
#
loop_
_entity.id
_entity.type
_entity.pdbx_description
1 polymer ?
#
loop_
_entity_poly.entity_id
_entity_poly.type
_entity_poly.pdbx_seq_one_letter_code
_entity_poly.pdbx_strand_id
1 'polypeptide(L)'
;MRSRIRLTSLTLTMTFPRSRRRLFLSALFATSAAVLCGCSPLAVINGFTPSDTYRSTTGLAYGALARQRLDVYRPAHVTGTAPVVVFFYGGNWNSGERSDYLFVAEALASRGFVVVLADYRLYPEVRFPDFLDDCALAVRWAFEHGAEYGGDTRNLYLMGHSAGAYNAAMLALNPQYLRGAGIDTKRLRGLITLAGPFDFLPLQNEVSKKVFGFPDTPLNTQPIQFASASAPPALLLTTKEDDVVDPGNSVRLGARLRSQGVTVTEVVYPRLSHRTIVGALSRPLRSFAPVLDDVAKFIGVTRSKVAE
;
A
#
# COMPACT_ATOMS: atom_id res chain seq x y z
N MET A 1 -63.10 0.27 -60.43
CA MET A 1 -61.70 0.75 -60.70
C MET A 1 -60.98 0.88 -59.38
N ARG A 2 -60.07 -0.05 -59.04
CA ARG A 2 -59.21 0.03 -57.82
C ARG A 2 -57.81 0.08 -58.32
N SER A 3 -57.16 1.24 -58.16
CA SER A 3 -55.78 1.49 -58.45
C SER A 3 -54.89 0.98 -57.28
N ARG A 4 -53.94 0.04 -57.56
CA ARG A 4 -52.95 -0.44 -56.62
C ARG A 4 -51.68 0.39 -56.83
N ILE A 5 -51.30 1.13 -55.81
CA ILE A 5 -49.99 1.80 -55.74
C ILE A 5 -48.94 0.80 -55.21
N ARG A 6 -47.94 0.46 -56.01
CA ARG A 6 -46.77 -0.32 -55.56
C ARG A 6 -45.74 0.63 -54.93
N LEU A 7 -45.48 0.42 -53.65
CA LEU A 7 -44.30 0.98 -53.00
C LEU A 7 -43.08 0.14 -53.31
N THR A 8 -42.11 0.71 -54.04
CA THR A 8 -40.79 0.12 -54.26
C THR A 8 -39.88 0.61 -53.11
N SER A 9 -39.45 -0.32 -52.26
CA SER A 9 -38.43 -0.06 -51.21
C SER A 9 -37.04 0.04 -51.85
N LEU A 10 -36.43 1.23 -51.85
CA LEU A 10 -35.03 1.40 -52.14
C LEU A 10 -34.19 1.03 -50.88
N THR A 11 -33.58 -0.13 -50.90
CA THR A 11 -32.54 -0.51 -49.95
C THR A 11 -31.19 0.05 -50.42
N LEU A 12 -30.74 1.12 -49.79
CA LEU A 12 -29.41 1.69 -50.04
C LEU A 12 -28.36 0.84 -49.33
N THR A 13 -27.74 -0.10 -50.01
CA THR A 13 -26.59 -0.86 -49.51
C THR A 13 -25.31 -0.05 -49.73
N MET A 14 -24.83 0.62 -48.69
CA MET A 14 -23.48 1.25 -48.70
C MET A 14 -22.41 0.16 -48.63
N THR A 15 -21.81 -0.19 -49.76
CA THR A 15 -20.61 -1.03 -49.86
C THR A 15 -19.35 -0.15 -49.71
N PHE A 16 -18.73 -0.17 -48.55
CA PHE A 16 -17.42 0.45 -48.38
C PHE A 16 -16.33 -0.44 -48.97
N PRO A 17 -15.35 0.10 -49.71
CA PRO A 17 -14.23 -0.67 -50.25
C PRO A 17 -13.39 -1.25 -49.11
N ARG A 18 -12.92 -2.49 -49.25
CA ARG A 18 -12.17 -3.27 -48.25
C ARG A 18 -10.94 -2.57 -47.67
N SER A 19 -10.32 -1.64 -48.41
CA SER A 19 -9.20 -0.82 -47.94
C SER A 19 -9.58 0.18 -46.85
N ARG A 20 -10.77 0.80 -46.92
CA ARG A 20 -11.24 1.76 -45.89
C ARG A 20 -11.67 1.05 -44.58
N ARG A 21 -12.19 -0.18 -44.64
CA ARG A 21 -12.51 -0.97 -43.46
C ARG A 21 -11.24 -1.33 -42.65
N ARG A 22 -10.13 -1.66 -43.32
CA ARG A 22 -8.84 -1.94 -42.64
C ARG A 22 -8.26 -0.70 -41.97
N LEU A 23 -8.37 0.48 -42.60
CA LEU A 23 -7.94 1.75 -42.00
C LEU A 23 -8.76 2.16 -40.78
N PHE A 24 -10.10 1.94 -40.81
CA PHE A 24 -10.95 2.24 -39.65
C PHE A 24 -10.70 1.27 -38.48
N LEU A 25 -10.50 -0.01 -38.73
CA LEU A 25 -10.17 -0.98 -37.70
C LEU A 25 -8.77 -0.74 -37.11
N SER A 26 -7.79 -0.36 -37.94
CA SER A 26 -6.44 -0.01 -37.47
C SER A 26 -6.44 1.29 -36.65
N ALA A 27 -7.25 2.29 -37.04
CA ALA A 27 -7.38 3.53 -36.27
C ALA A 27 -8.09 3.30 -34.93
N LEU A 28 -9.13 2.44 -34.86
CA LEU A 28 -9.79 2.07 -33.60
C LEU A 28 -8.85 1.27 -32.68
N PHE A 29 -8.03 0.37 -33.23
CA PHE A 29 -7.02 -0.37 -32.46
C PHE A 29 -5.88 0.54 -31.97
N ALA A 30 -5.43 1.49 -32.79
CA ALA A 30 -4.39 2.46 -32.42
C ALA A 30 -4.88 3.44 -31.35
N THR A 31 -6.14 3.90 -31.42
CA THR A 31 -6.73 4.76 -30.37
C THR A 31 -6.99 3.99 -29.08
N SER A 32 -7.41 2.72 -29.12
CA SER A 32 -7.54 1.88 -27.94
C SER A 32 -6.19 1.57 -27.28
N ALA A 33 -5.13 1.35 -28.07
CA ALA A 33 -3.77 1.13 -27.56
C ALA A 33 -3.17 2.42 -26.96
N ALA A 34 -3.46 3.60 -27.54
CA ALA A 34 -2.98 4.88 -27.02
C ALA A 34 -3.65 5.28 -25.69
N VAL A 35 -4.91 4.90 -25.47
CA VAL A 35 -5.61 5.12 -24.19
C VAL A 35 -5.04 4.19 -23.09
N LEU A 36 -4.57 2.98 -23.43
CA LEU A 36 -3.94 2.07 -22.48
C LEU A 36 -2.48 2.44 -22.14
N CYS A 37 -1.79 3.19 -23.00
CA CYS A 37 -0.41 3.65 -22.73
C CYS A 37 -0.31 4.82 -21.72
N GLY A 38 -1.43 5.45 -21.36
CA GLY A 38 -1.44 6.59 -20.41
C GLY A 38 -1.85 6.24 -18.97
N CYS A 39 -2.42 5.06 -18.72
CA CYS A 39 -2.86 4.66 -17.38
C CYS A 39 -1.71 4.00 -16.61
N SER A 40 -1.39 4.50 -15.41
CA SER A 40 -0.47 3.80 -14.52
C SER A 40 -1.03 2.41 -14.18
N PRO A 41 -0.18 1.37 -13.99
CA PRO A 41 -0.66 0.04 -13.57
C PRO A 41 -1.53 0.07 -12.31
N LEU A 42 -1.25 0.99 -11.39
CA LEU A 42 -2.03 1.19 -10.17
C LEU A 42 -3.43 1.75 -10.47
N ALA A 43 -3.55 2.69 -11.41
CA ALA A 43 -4.84 3.22 -11.85
C ALA A 43 -5.72 2.12 -12.48
N VAL A 44 -5.12 1.21 -13.26
CA VAL A 44 -5.82 0.06 -13.83
C VAL A 44 -6.33 -0.87 -12.72
N ILE A 45 -5.48 -1.22 -11.76
CA ILE A 45 -5.86 -2.07 -10.62
C ILE A 45 -6.96 -1.41 -9.78
N ASN A 46 -6.86 -0.11 -9.52
CA ASN A 46 -7.88 0.65 -8.80
C ASN A 46 -9.23 0.65 -9.53
N GLY A 47 -9.23 0.64 -10.87
CA GLY A 47 -10.46 0.54 -11.67
C GLY A 47 -11.25 -0.75 -11.46
N PHE A 48 -10.62 -1.82 -10.97
CA PHE A 48 -11.27 -3.08 -10.61
C PHE A 48 -11.61 -3.20 -9.12
N THR A 49 -11.40 -2.13 -8.33
CA THR A 49 -11.67 -2.15 -6.90
C THR A 49 -13.17 -2.00 -6.63
N PRO A 50 -13.81 -2.97 -5.94
CA PRO A 50 -15.22 -2.85 -5.57
C PRO A 50 -15.48 -1.66 -4.67
N SER A 51 -16.63 -1.02 -4.79
CA SER A 51 -17.02 0.15 -3.98
C SER A 51 -18.04 -0.18 -2.88
N ASP A 52 -18.54 -1.41 -2.84
CA ASP A 52 -19.60 -1.87 -1.93
C ASP A 52 -19.07 -2.49 -0.62
N THR A 53 -17.78 -2.86 -0.56
CA THR A 53 -17.16 -3.53 0.58
C THR A 53 -16.69 -2.58 1.69
N TYR A 54 -16.64 -1.27 1.42
CA TYR A 54 -16.16 -0.25 2.37
C TYR A 54 -16.99 1.03 2.34
N ARG A 55 -16.74 1.89 3.33
CA ARG A 55 -17.12 3.32 3.34
C ARG A 55 -15.85 4.12 3.54
N SER A 56 -15.70 5.25 2.84
CA SER A 56 -14.50 6.08 2.92
C SER A 56 -14.80 7.51 3.36
N THR A 57 -13.82 8.11 4.04
CA THR A 57 -13.72 9.56 4.27
C THR A 57 -12.34 9.97 3.81
N THR A 58 -12.25 10.88 2.85
CA THR A 58 -11.02 11.19 2.13
C THR A 58 -10.56 12.63 2.38
N GLY A 59 -9.26 12.89 2.22
CA GLY A 59 -8.68 14.23 2.29
C GLY A 59 -8.57 14.80 3.69
N LEU A 60 -8.64 13.98 4.73
CA LEU A 60 -8.53 14.40 6.13
C LEU A 60 -7.13 14.93 6.42
N ALA A 61 -7.04 16.09 7.09
CA ALA A 61 -5.77 16.66 7.48
C ALA A 61 -5.26 16.00 8.78
N TYR A 62 -4.01 15.53 8.79
CA TYR A 62 -3.33 15.10 10.00
C TYR A 62 -2.23 16.09 10.45
N GLY A 63 -2.02 17.13 9.68
CA GLY A 63 -1.10 18.23 9.94
C GLY A 63 -1.40 19.44 9.04
N ALA A 64 -0.57 20.48 9.17
CA ALA A 64 -0.78 21.77 8.50
C ALA A 64 -0.33 21.81 7.02
N LEU A 65 0.57 20.90 6.63
CA LEU A 65 1.18 20.92 5.31
C LEU A 65 0.26 20.29 4.24
N ALA A 66 0.44 20.70 2.99
CA ALA A 66 -0.43 20.29 1.88
C ALA A 66 -0.48 18.75 1.72
N ARG A 67 0.66 18.08 1.88
CA ARG A 67 0.79 16.64 1.75
C ARG A 67 0.46 15.86 3.02
N GLN A 68 0.24 16.54 4.15
CA GLN A 68 -0.20 15.91 5.39
C GLN A 68 -1.71 15.60 5.36
N ARG A 69 -2.10 14.69 4.47
CA ARG A 69 -3.47 14.22 4.24
C ARG A 69 -3.54 12.71 4.34
N LEU A 70 -4.68 12.23 4.80
CA LEU A 70 -4.98 10.81 4.85
C LEU A 70 -6.43 10.52 4.44
N ASP A 71 -6.68 9.27 4.07
CA ASP A 71 -8.00 8.75 3.81
C ASP A 71 -8.28 7.60 4.78
N VAL A 72 -9.52 7.53 5.27
CA VAL A 72 -9.98 6.43 6.13
C VAL A 72 -10.99 5.58 5.38
N TYR A 73 -10.75 4.26 5.40
CA TYR A 73 -11.64 3.26 4.84
C TYR A 73 -12.08 2.32 5.95
N ARG A 74 -13.39 2.17 6.12
CA ARG A 74 -13.99 1.27 7.11
C ARG A 74 -14.81 0.19 6.41
N PRO A 75 -14.95 -1.01 6.98
CA PRO A 75 -15.82 -2.04 6.44
C PRO A 75 -17.24 -1.50 6.22
N ALA A 76 -17.87 -1.88 5.09
CA ALA A 76 -19.26 -1.48 4.81
C ALA A 76 -20.23 -2.07 5.83
N HIS A 77 -19.93 -3.29 6.31
CA HIS A 77 -20.73 -4.05 7.27
C HIS A 77 -19.81 -4.56 8.39
N VAL A 78 -19.81 -3.88 9.53
CA VAL A 78 -19.11 -4.32 10.73
C VAL A 78 -20.02 -4.10 11.95
N THR A 79 -20.05 -5.10 12.83
CA THR A 79 -20.67 -4.99 14.15
C THR A 79 -19.55 -4.86 15.19
N GLY A 80 -19.58 -3.78 15.97
CA GLY A 80 -18.54 -3.48 16.97
C GLY A 80 -17.34 -2.75 16.39
N THR A 81 -16.19 -2.82 17.08
CA THR A 81 -14.95 -2.14 16.72
C THR A 81 -13.98 -3.07 15.97
N ALA A 82 -13.26 -2.51 15.01
CA ALA A 82 -12.34 -3.22 14.11
C ALA A 82 -10.87 -2.84 14.39
N PRO A 83 -9.89 -3.75 14.21
CA PRO A 83 -8.48 -3.38 14.23
C PRO A 83 -8.18 -2.26 13.23
N VAL A 84 -7.24 -1.38 13.58
CA VAL A 84 -6.80 -0.27 12.72
C VAL A 84 -5.48 -0.61 12.04
N VAL A 85 -5.40 -0.43 10.74
CA VAL A 85 -4.17 -0.57 9.96
C VAL A 85 -3.81 0.77 9.35
N VAL A 86 -2.67 1.34 9.75
CA VAL A 86 -2.09 2.52 9.10
C VAL A 86 -1.13 2.01 8.03
N PHE A 87 -1.43 2.33 6.76
CA PHE A 87 -0.66 1.88 5.61
C PHE A 87 0.13 3.02 4.97
N PHE A 88 1.41 2.76 4.72
CA PHE A 88 2.31 3.63 3.98
C PHE A 88 2.69 2.98 2.65
N TYR A 89 2.52 3.74 1.59
CA TYR A 89 2.79 3.28 0.23
C TYR A 89 4.27 3.35 -0.15
N GLY A 90 4.64 2.61 -1.19
CA GLY A 90 5.95 2.65 -1.82
C GLY A 90 6.10 3.81 -2.80
N GLY A 91 7.27 3.89 -3.44
CA GLY A 91 7.57 4.93 -4.43
C GLY A 91 8.92 5.58 -4.21
N ASN A 92 9.85 4.84 -3.58
CA ASN A 92 11.26 5.23 -3.42
C ASN A 92 11.43 6.64 -2.78
N TRP A 93 10.49 7.04 -1.91
CA TRP A 93 10.41 8.35 -1.23
C TRP A 93 10.36 9.57 -2.15
N ASN A 94 10.14 9.40 -3.45
CA ASN A 94 10.06 10.50 -4.42
C ASN A 94 8.81 10.48 -5.30
N SER A 95 7.94 9.49 -5.14
CA SER A 95 6.71 9.34 -5.91
C SER A 95 5.64 8.59 -5.14
N GLY A 96 4.42 8.58 -5.68
CA GLY A 96 3.26 7.91 -5.11
C GLY A 96 2.34 8.85 -4.33
N GLU A 97 1.12 8.41 -4.15
CA GLU A 97 0.11 9.05 -3.34
C GLU A 97 -0.87 8.03 -2.78
N ARG A 98 -1.61 8.37 -1.72
CA ARG A 98 -2.56 7.48 -1.06
C ARG A 98 -3.67 6.98 -1.99
N SER A 99 -4.09 7.80 -2.95
CA SER A 99 -5.13 7.43 -3.93
C SER A 99 -4.71 6.29 -4.86
N ASP A 100 -3.41 6.08 -5.08
CA ASP A 100 -2.88 4.96 -5.87
C ASP A 100 -3.16 3.60 -5.23
N TYR A 101 -3.39 3.57 -3.90
CA TYR A 101 -3.49 2.34 -3.09
C TYR A 101 -4.91 2.04 -2.58
N LEU A 102 -5.95 2.54 -3.28
CA LEU A 102 -7.36 2.23 -2.97
C LEU A 102 -7.62 0.72 -2.89
N PHE A 103 -7.01 -0.08 -3.77
CA PHE A 103 -7.13 -1.53 -3.77
C PHE A 103 -6.61 -2.19 -2.49
N VAL A 104 -5.58 -1.60 -1.83
CA VAL A 104 -5.09 -2.07 -0.53
C VAL A 104 -6.10 -1.78 0.56
N ALA A 105 -6.66 -0.57 0.55
CA ALA A 105 -7.69 -0.17 1.51
C ALA A 105 -8.93 -1.06 1.39
N GLU A 106 -9.41 -1.31 0.17
CA GLU A 106 -10.53 -2.24 -0.07
C GLU A 106 -10.22 -3.64 0.45
N ALA A 107 -9.04 -4.15 0.10
CA ALA A 107 -8.65 -5.50 0.50
C ALA A 107 -8.72 -5.68 2.02
N LEU A 108 -8.14 -4.76 2.76
CA LEU A 108 -8.11 -4.81 4.22
C LEU A 108 -9.49 -4.51 4.83
N ALA A 109 -10.23 -3.54 4.30
CA ALA A 109 -11.57 -3.22 4.77
C ALA A 109 -12.55 -4.39 4.53
N SER A 110 -12.43 -5.11 3.40
CA SER A 110 -13.22 -6.32 3.13
C SER A 110 -12.97 -7.46 4.13
N ARG A 111 -11.86 -7.42 4.88
CA ARG A 111 -11.50 -8.34 5.97
C ARG A 111 -11.88 -7.82 7.36
N GLY A 112 -12.57 -6.71 7.42
CA GLY A 112 -13.08 -6.17 8.67
C GLY A 112 -12.11 -5.22 9.39
N PHE A 113 -11.14 -4.61 8.70
CA PHE A 113 -10.20 -3.67 9.29
C PHE A 113 -10.56 -2.22 8.94
N VAL A 114 -10.35 -1.30 9.86
CA VAL A 114 -10.31 0.13 9.55
C VAL A 114 -8.93 0.46 9.03
N VAL A 115 -8.86 1.10 7.86
CA VAL A 115 -7.61 1.38 7.15
C VAL A 115 -7.39 2.88 7.04
N VAL A 116 -6.21 3.33 7.42
CA VAL A 116 -5.76 4.71 7.24
C VAL A 116 -4.67 4.70 6.19
N LEU A 117 -4.94 5.27 5.02
CA LEU A 117 -3.94 5.51 3.97
C LEU A 117 -3.40 6.92 4.13
N ALA A 118 -2.12 7.10 4.42
CA ALA A 118 -1.52 8.41 4.65
C ALA A 118 -0.53 8.79 3.55
N ASP A 119 -0.63 10.02 3.04
CA ASP A 119 0.45 10.66 2.33
C ASP A 119 1.55 11.06 3.32
N TYR A 120 2.75 11.22 2.82
CA TYR A 120 3.90 11.80 3.51
C TYR A 120 4.70 12.64 2.50
N ARG A 121 5.45 13.65 2.96
CA ARG A 121 6.28 14.46 2.08
C ARG A 121 7.36 13.62 1.41
N LEU A 122 7.69 13.98 0.20
CA LEU A 122 8.59 13.24 -0.68
C LEU A 122 9.81 14.09 -1.05
N TYR A 123 10.88 13.43 -1.46
CA TYR A 123 11.97 14.09 -2.15
C TYR A 123 11.47 14.71 -3.49
N PRO A 124 11.87 15.92 -3.89
CA PRO A 124 12.94 16.75 -3.28
C PRO A 124 12.48 17.69 -2.16
N GLU A 125 11.19 17.73 -1.80
CA GLU A 125 10.66 18.63 -0.75
C GLU A 125 11.33 18.34 0.60
N VAL A 126 11.47 17.04 0.92
CA VAL A 126 12.13 16.59 2.15
C VAL A 126 13.11 15.44 1.89
N ARG A 127 13.95 15.17 2.88
CA ARG A 127 14.87 14.04 2.94
C ARG A 127 14.71 13.29 4.26
N PHE A 128 15.46 12.21 4.46
CA PHE A 128 15.56 11.57 5.76
C PHE A 128 16.08 12.58 6.81
N PRO A 129 15.42 12.67 7.98
CA PRO A 129 14.30 11.84 8.45
C PRO A 129 12.91 12.46 8.29
N ASP A 130 12.71 13.64 7.70
CA ASP A 130 11.51 14.49 7.81
C ASP A 130 10.21 13.78 7.37
N PHE A 131 10.27 12.88 6.39
CA PHE A 131 9.09 12.09 5.98
C PHE A 131 8.63 11.10 7.06
N LEU A 132 9.51 10.71 7.98
CA LEU A 132 9.15 9.86 9.13
C LEU A 132 8.37 10.64 10.19
N ASP A 133 8.64 11.93 10.33
CA ASP A 133 7.86 12.80 11.21
C ASP A 133 6.41 12.93 10.71
N ASP A 134 6.23 13.07 9.38
CA ASP A 134 4.89 13.04 8.76
C ASP A 134 4.18 11.72 9.03
N CYS A 135 4.87 10.60 8.82
CA CYS A 135 4.32 9.28 9.11
C CYS A 135 3.95 9.12 10.59
N ALA A 136 4.76 9.63 11.52
CA ALA A 136 4.48 9.59 12.95
C ALA A 136 3.24 10.43 13.33
N LEU A 137 3.07 11.60 12.70
CA LEU A 137 1.87 12.43 12.87
C LEU A 137 0.61 11.73 12.34
N ALA A 138 0.70 11.02 11.20
CA ALA A 138 -0.42 10.23 10.69
C ALA A 138 -0.80 9.08 11.63
N VAL A 139 0.17 8.42 12.26
CA VAL A 139 -0.07 7.39 13.28
C VAL A 139 -0.72 8.01 14.52
N ARG A 140 -0.26 9.18 14.97
CA ARG A 140 -0.90 9.92 16.07
C ARG A 140 -2.36 10.19 15.75
N TRP A 141 -2.64 10.73 14.58
CA TRP A 141 -4.01 10.98 14.14
C TRP A 141 -4.87 9.72 14.21
N ALA A 142 -4.35 8.57 13.75
CA ALA A 142 -5.07 7.29 13.79
C ALA A 142 -5.36 6.84 15.24
N PHE A 143 -4.47 7.09 16.19
CA PHE A 143 -4.73 6.82 17.61
C PHE A 143 -5.78 7.75 18.21
N GLU A 144 -5.78 9.03 17.82
CA GLU A 144 -6.70 10.05 18.37
C GLU A 144 -8.10 9.93 17.77
N HIS A 145 -8.21 9.65 16.46
CA HIS A 145 -9.46 9.72 15.70
C HIS A 145 -9.98 8.37 15.18
N GLY A 146 -9.20 7.31 15.23
CA GLY A 146 -9.60 6.02 14.64
C GLY A 146 -10.92 5.46 15.18
N ALA A 147 -11.24 5.75 16.45
CA ALA A 147 -12.49 5.33 17.07
C ALA A 147 -13.75 5.99 16.44
N GLU A 148 -13.64 7.21 15.92
CA GLU A 148 -14.72 7.91 15.21
C GLU A 148 -15.16 7.17 13.93
N TYR A 149 -14.25 6.35 13.39
CA TYR A 149 -14.46 5.52 12.20
C TYR A 149 -14.73 4.04 12.53
N GLY A 150 -15.00 3.71 13.80
CA GLY A 150 -15.24 2.33 14.22
C GLY A 150 -13.98 1.51 14.47
N GLY A 151 -12.81 2.16 14.56
CA GLY A 151 -11.53 1.50 14.85
C GLY A 151 -11.33 1.23 16.35
N ASP A 152 -10.78 0.06 16.69
CA ASP A 152 -10.22 -0.20 18.01
C ASP A 152 -8.76 0.25 18.03
N THR A 153 -8.49 1.45 18.52
CA THR A 153 -7.14 2.03 18.55
C THR A 153 -6.20 1.34 19.55
N ARG A 154 -6.68 0.40 20.38
CA ARG A 154 -5.83 -0.51 21.16
C ARG A 154 -5.27 -1.65 20.32
N ASN A 155 -5.82 -1.86 19.12
CA ASN A 155 -5.40 -2.86 18.13
C ASN A 155 -4.95 -2.16 16.85
N LEU A 156 -3.89 -1.33 16.94
CA LEU A 156 -3.34 -0.57 15.82
C LEU A 156 -2.07 -1.24 15.29
N TYR A 157 -2.03 -1.43 13.98
CA TYR A 157 -0.95 -2.04 13.21
C TYR A 157 -0.36 -1.06 12.22
N LEU A 158 0.97 -1.08 12.06
CA LEU A 158 1.64 -0.39 10.98
C LEU A 158 1.89 -1.36 9.83
N MET A 159 1.53 -0.96 8.64
CA MET A 159 1.74 -1.74 7.42
C MET A 159 2.35 -0.87 6.33
N GLY A 160 3.19 -1.44 5.48
CA GLY A 160 3.72 -0.70 4.34
C GLY A 160 4.31 -1.60 3.26
N HIS A 161 4.50 -1.00 2.08
CA HIS A 161 5.12 -1.63 0.93
C HIS A 161 6.37 -0.86 0.50
N SER A 162 7.50 -1.55 0.22
CA SER A 162 8.72 -0.93 -0.32
C SER A 162 9.22 0.21 0.59
N ALA A 163 9.38 1.44 0.09
CA ALA A 163 9.70 2.63 0.89
C ALA A 163 8.73 2.85 2.06
N GLY A 164 7.44 2.53 1.89
CA GLY A 164 6.45 2.60 2.97
C GLY A 164 6.65 1.50 4.02
N ALA A 165 7.16 0.33 3.65
CA ALA A 165 7.55 -0.72 4.60
C ALA A 165 8.74 -0.28 5.45
N TYR A 166 9.69 0.42 4.86
CA TYR A 166 10.76 1.09 5.60
C TYR A 166 10.20 2.11 6.60
N ASN A 167 9.28 2.99 6.15
CA ASN A 167 8.67 3.98 7.04
C ASN A 167 7.97 3.30 8.23
N ALA A 168 7.15 2.29 7.97
CA ALA A 168 6.48 1.51 9.02
C ALA A 168 7.48 0.86 9.99
N ALA A 169 8.58 0.28 9.47
CA ALA A 169 9.62 -0.34 10.29
C ALA A 169 10.36 0.68 11.15
N MET A 170 10.75 1.84 10.58
CA MET A 170 11.39 2.89 11.36
C MET A 170 10.52 3.39 12.51
N LEU A 171 9.22 3.59 12.28
CA LEU A 171 8.29 4.01 13.33
C LEU A 171 8.09 2.93 14.41
N ALA A 172 8.04 1.66 14.01
CA ALA A 172 7.83 0.56 14.94
C ALA A 172 9.07 0.21 15.77
N LEU A 173 10.26 0.37 15.21
CA LEU A 173 11.51 -0.08 15.81
C LEU A 173 12.29 1.04 16.49
N ASN A 174 12.28 2.25 15.91
CA ASN A 174 12.94 3.42 16.51
C ASN A 174 11.91 4.28 17.28
N PRO A 175 11.89 4.20 18.61
CA PRO A 175 10.87 4.85 19.41
C PRO A 175 10.91 6.39 19.36
N GLN A 176 11.97 7.01 18.86
CA GLN A 176 12.10 8.46 18.84
C GLN A 176 11.00 9.15 18.04
N TYR A 177 10.58 8.57 16.90
CA TYR A 177 9.61 9.20 16.01
C TYR A 177 8.20 9.22 16.63
N LEU A 178 7.71 8.07 17.08
CA LEU A 178 6.39 8.00 17.72
C LEU A 178 6.35 8.74 19.06
N ARG A 179 7.43 8.70 19.86
CA ARG A 179 7.53 9.51 21.09
C ARG A 179 7.55 11.00 20.79
N GLY A 180 8.23 11.43 19.72
CA GLY A 180 8.18 12.82 19.26
C GLY A 180 6.77 13.27 18.87
N ALA A 181 5.94 12.35 18.39
CA ALA A 181 4.52 12.57 18.15
C ALA A 181 3.61 12.33 19.38
N GLY A 182 4.17 12.05 20.58
CA GLY A 182 3.42 11.82 21.81
C GLY A 182 2.87 10.38 21.96
N ILE A 183 3.37 9.41 21.19
CA ILE A 183 2.88 8.02 21.20
C ILE A 183 3.95 7.09 21.79
N ASP A 184 3.54 6.25 22.75
CA ASP A 184 4.38 5.13 23.19
C ASP A 184 4.31 3.99 22.14
N THR A 185 5.46 3.56 21.63
CA THR A 185 5.58 2.46 20.67
C THR A 185 4.98 1.14 21.16
N LYS A 186 4.94 0.92 22.47
CA LYS A 186 4.28 -0.25 23.10
C LYS A 186 2.78 -0.36 22.80
N ARG A 187 2.17 0.72 22.33
CA ARG A 187 0.77 0.72 21.90
C ARG A 187 0.55 0.06 20.53
N LEU A 188 1.63 -0.15 19.76
CA LEU A 188 1.53 -0.87 18.50
C LEU A 188 1.33 -2.38 18.73
N ARG A 189 0.40 -2.96 18.01
CA ARG A 189 0.09 -4.40 18.07
C ARG A 189 0.88 -5.24 17.10
N GLY A 190 1.38 -4.64 16.03
CA GLY A 190 2.20 -5.36 15.06
C GLY A 190 2.75 -4.46 13.97
N LEU A 191 3.81 -4.97 13.36
CA LEU A 191 4.44 -4.43 12.17
C LEU A 191 4.21 -5.41 11.01
N ILE A 192 3.72 -4.92 9.87
CA ILE A 192 3.49 -5.70 8.66
C ILE A 192 4.25 -5.06 7.51
N THR A 193 5.14 -5.79 6.88
CA THR A 193 5.96 -5.24 5.79
C THR A 193 5.86 -6.08 4.52
N LEU A 194 5.78 -5.42 3.38
CA LEU A 194 5.82 -6.04 2.06
C LEU A 194 7.05 -5.51 1.31
N ALA A 195 8.03 -6.37 1.06
CA ALA A 195 9.21 -6.09 0.25
C ALA A 195 9.95 -4.79 0.65
N GLY A 196 10.25 -4.61 1.94
CA GLY A 196 10.87 -3.40 2.46
C GLY A 196 12.40 -3.48 2.56
N PRO A 197 13.11 -2.33 2.40
CA PRO A 197 14.54 -2.22 2.68
C PRO A 197 14.76 -1.91 4.16
N PHE A 198 15.55 -2.74 4.86
CA PHE A 198 15.79 -2.60 6.30
C PHE A 198 17.27 -2.62 6.68
N ASP A 199 18.12 -3.11 5.77
CA ASP A 199 19.57 -3.23 5.87
C ASP A 199 20.14 -3.13 4.45
N PHE A 200 20.24 -1.91 3.92
CA PHE A 200 20.47 -1.66 2.49
C PHE A 200 21.67 -0.75 2.21
N LEU A 201 22.62 -0.70 3.13
CA LEU A 201 23.92 -0.07 2.88
C LEU A 201 24.90 -1.07 2.27
N PRO A 202 25.78 -0.61 1.35
CA PRO A 202 25.88 0.73 0.78
C PRO A 202 24.73 1.01 -0.22
N LEU A 203 24.30 2.29 -0.29
CA LEU A 203 23.20 2.69 -1.18
C LEU A 203 23.59 2.49 -2.65
N GLN A 204 22.74 1.77 -3.39
CA GLN A 204 22.92 1.51 -4.83
C GLN A 204 22.04 2.41 -5.71
N ASN A 205 20.84 2.73 -5.25
CA ASN A 205 19.85 3.49 -6.01
C ASN A 205 20.11 5.00 -5.92
N GLU A 206 20.09 5.69 -7.06
CA GLU A 206 20.41 7.13 -7.14
C GLU A 206 19.43 8.02 -6.37
N VAL A 207 18.15 7.64 -6.29
CA VAL A 207 17.18 8.39 -5.49
C VAL A 207 17.46 8.17 -4.00
N SER A 208 17.71 6.93 -3.58
CA SER A 208 18.07 6.63 -2.18
C SER A 208 19.33 7.37 -1.74
N LYS A 209 20.35 7.49 -2.60
CA LYS A 209 21.55 8.29 -2.34
C LYS A 209 21.21 9.75 -2.01
N LYS A 210 20.29 10.34 -2.79
CA LYS A 210 19.84 11.74 -2.57
C LYS A 210 18.97 11.89 -1.33
N VAL A 211 18.13 10.90 -1.04
CA VAL A 211 17.21 10.90 0.12
C VAL A 211 17.97 10.71 1.44
N PHE A 212 18.98 9.84 1.49
CA PHE A 212 19.65 9.41 2.71
C PHE A 212 21.06 10.00 2.91
N GLY A 213 21.49 10.91 2.04
CA GLY A 213 22.75 11.66 2.25
C GLY A 213 24.02 10.88 1.91
N PHE A 214 24.08 10.27 0.71
CA PHE A 214 25.32 9.68 0.19
C PHE A 214 26.38 10.76 -0.09
N PRO A 215 27.71 10.49 0.14
CA PRO A 215 28.29 9.18 0.52
C PRO A 215 28.25 8.87 2.02
N ASP A 216 28.04 9.86 2.89
CA ASP A 216 28.15 9.73 4.35
C ASP A 216 26.83 9.31 5.00
N THR A 217 26.15 8.32 4.42
CA THR A 217 24.87 7.83 4.93
C THR A 217 25.02 7.18 6.31
N PRO A 218 24.41 7.74 7.37
CA PRO A 218 24.57 7.22 8.72
C PRO A 218 23.89 5.85 8.91
N LEU A 219 24.45 5.01 9.81
CA LEU A 219 23.86 3.70 10.14
C LEU A 219 22.46 3.81 10.75
N ASN A 220 22.14 4.91 11.42
CA ASN A 220 20.80 5.15 11.98
C ASN A 220 19.70 5.38 10.93
N THR A 221 20.04 5.37 9.66
CA THR A 221 19.07 5.30 8.55
C THR A 221 18.52 3.88 8.35
N GLN A 222 19.13 2.85 8.98
CA GLN A 222 18.81 1.46 8.75
C GLN A 222 17.87 0.92 9.85
N PRO A 223 16.62 0.50 9.55
CA PRO A 223 15.68 -0.03 10.55
C PRO A 223 16.26 -1.17 11.39
N ILE A 224 17.10 -2.03 10.83
CA ILE A 224 17.71 -3.17 11.52
C ILE A 224 18.53 -2.76 12.77
N GLN A 225 19.08 -1.53 12.78
CA GLN A 225 19.86 -1.01 13.91
C GLN A 225 19.03 -0.80 15.18
N PHE A 226 17.70 -0.67 15.03
CA PHE A 226 16.77 -0.41 16.13
C PHE A 226 16.00 -1.66 16.58
N ALA A 227 16.32 -2.83 16.02
CA ALA A 227 15.70 -4.08 16.44
C ALA A 227 16.03 -4.38 17.91
N SER A 228 15.02 -4.45 18.75
CA SER A 228 15.14 -4.63 20.21
C SER A 228 13.94 -5.45 20.76
N ALA A 229 14.06 -5.90 22.00
CA ALA A 229 12.98 -6.66 22.67
C ALA A 229 11.68 -5.87 22.85
N SER A 230 11.71 -4.54 22.70
CA SER A 230 10.51 -3.69 22.78
C SER A 230 9.76 -3.57 21.45
N ALA A 231 10.28 -4.15 20.37
CA ALA A 231 9.60 -4.15 19.07
C ALA A 231 8.29 -4.95 19.12
N PRO A 232 7.24 -4.50 18.41
CA PRO A 232 6.01 -5.26 18.32
C PRO A 232 6.21 -6.56 17.52
N PRO A 233 5.33 -7.56 17.64
CA PRO A 233 5.32 -8.71 16.73
C PRO A 233 5.36 -8.26 15.27
N ALA A 234 6.08 -8.99 14.42
CA ALA A 234 6.28 -8.60 13.03
C ALA A 234 5.86 -9.69 12.04
N LEU A 235 5.19 -9.27 10.96
CA LEU A 235 4.96 -10.07 9.76
C LEU A 235 5.80 -9.47 8.62
N LEU A 236 6.78 -10.22 8.14
CA LEU A 236 7.69 -9.82 7.09
C LEU A 236 7.37 -10.62 5.82
N LEU A 237 6.76 -9.97 4.84
CA LEU A 237 6.39 -10.55 3.57
C LEU A 237 7.38 -10.10 2.50
N THR A 238 7.98 -11.04 1.80
CA THR A 238 8.92 -10.77 0.72
C THR A 238 8.72 -11.71 -0.45
N THR A 239 9.43 -11.47 -1.53
CA THR A 239 9.39 -12.33 -2.72
C THR A 239 10.77 -12.91 -2.99
N LYS A 240 10.83 -14.10 -3.59
CA LYS A 240 12.11 -14.71 -3.96
C LYS A 240 12.81 -13.94 -5.08
N GLU A 241 12.03 -13.39 -6.00
CA GLU A 241 12.49 -12.73 -7.24
C GLU A 241 12.21 -11.21 -7.18
N ASP A 242 12.62 -10.57 -6.07
CA ASP A 242 12.53 -9.12 -5.94
C ASP A 242 13.71 -8.47 -6.69
N ASP A 243 13.39 -7.71 -7.73
CA ASP A 243 14.34 -7.00 -8.60
C ASP A 243 14.62 -5.56 -8.16
N VAL A 244 13.99 -5.11 -7.07
CA VAL A 244 14.09 -3.72 -6.56
C VAL A 244 14.73 -3.68 -5.18
N VAL A 245 14.30 -4.54 -4.27
CA VAL A 245 14.80 -4.65 -2.90
C VAL A 245 15.30 -6.06 -2.65
N ASP A 246 16.58 -6.19 -2.30
CA ASP A 246 17.17 -7.50 -1.93
C ASP A 246 16.29 -8.20 -0.86
N PRO A 247 15.75 -9.41 -1.16
CA PRO A 247 14.93 -10.17 -0.20
C PRO A 247 15.65 -10.46 1.11
N GLY A 248 16.98 -10.47 1.10
CA GLY A 248 17.82 -10.59 2.29
C GLY A 248 17.55 -9.52 3.36
N ASN A 249 16.99 -8.37 3.00
CA ASN A 249 16.56 -7.35 3.96
C ASN A 249 15.56 -7.89 4.98
N SER A 250 14.52 -8.58 4.51
CA SER A 250 13.51 -9.19 5.40
C SER A 250 14.11 -10.31 6.24
N VAL A 251 14.96 -11.15 5.66
CA VAL A 251 15.61 -12.26 6.36
C VAL A 251 16.53 -11.75 7.48
N ARG A 252 17.38 -10.76 7.19
CA ARG A 252 18.29 -10.16 8.20
C ARG A 252 17.52 -9.46 9.32
N LEU A 253 16.49 -8.67 8.99
CA LEU A 253 15.65 -8.03 10.00
C LEU A 253 14.92 -9.07 10.86
N GLY A 254 14.34 -10.10 10.25
CA GLY A 254 13.65 -11.18 10.95
C GLY A 254 14.57 -11.93 11.91
N ALA A 255 15.76 -12.30 11.46
CA ALA A 255 16.78 -12.93 12.31
C ALA A 255 17.17 -12.04 13.49
N ARG A 256 17.39 -10.73 13.23
CA ARG A 256 17.74 -9.76 14.26
C ARG A 256 16.62 -9.58 15.29
N LEU A 257 15.37 -9.46 14.87
CA LEU A 257 14.23 -9.35 15.78
C LEU A 257 14.05 -10.61 16.64
N ARG A 258 14.16 -11.82 16.04
CA ARG A 258 14.08 -13.09 16.79
C ARG A 258 15.20 -13.20 17.83
N SER A 259 16.42 -12.75 17.51
CA SER A 259 17.53 -12.74 18.50
C SER A 259 17.27 -11.81 19.68
N GLN A 260 16.31 -10.88 19.56
CA GLN A 260 15.83 -10.02 20.65
C GLN A 260 14.57 -10.56 21.33
N GLY A 261 14.12 -11.78 21.01
CA GLY A 261 12.92 -12.39 21.59
C GLY A 261 11.60 -11.94 20.99
N VAL A 262 11.62 -11.20 19.87
CA VAL A 262 10.40 -10.73 19.20
C VAL A 262 9.77 -11.87 18.39
N THR A 263 8.45 -12.00 18.45
CA THR A 263 7.70 -12.93 17.59
C THR A 263 7.71 -12.42 16.14
N VAL A 264 8.28 -13.22 15.24
CA VAL A 264 8.37 -12.86 13.81
C VAL A 264 7.82 -13.99 12.94
N THR A 265 6.85 -13.65 12.09
CA THR A 265 6.39 -14.51 10.99
C THR A 265 7.02 -14.00 9.69
N GLU A 266 7.70 -14.87 8.97
CA GLU A 266 8.24 -14.57 7.63
C GLU A 266 7.53 -15.41 6.59
N VAL A 267 7.18 -14.78 5.46
CA VAL A 267 6.63 -15.48 4.30
C VAL A 267 7.38 -15.01 3.05
N VAL A 268 7.88 -15.97 2.28
CA VAL A 268 8.56 -15.72 1.00
C VAL A 268 7.70 -16.25 -0.13
N TYR A 269 7.23 -15.38 -1.01
CA TYR A 269 6.40 -15.77 -2.15
C TYR A 269 7.29 -16.08 -3.38
N PRO A 270 7.27 -17.31 -3.89
CA PRO A 270 8.22 -17.72 -4.93
C PRO A 270 7.90 -17.18 -6.33
N ARG A 271 6.68 -16.69 -6.56
CA ARG A 271 6.17 -16.30 -7.89
C ARG A 271 5.74 -14.84 -8.00
N LEU A 272 5.96 -14.06 -6.96
CA LEU A 272 5.65 -12.63 -6.98
C LEU A 272 6.94 -11.83 -7.22
N SER A 273 6.80 -10.63 -7.76
CA SER A 273 7.85 -9.62 -7.87
C SER A 273 7.64 -8.52 -6.84
N HIS A 274 8.57 -7.57 -6.76
CA HIS A 274 8.46 -6.38 -5.90
C HIS A 274 7.11 -5.66 -6.00
N ARG A 275 6.57 -5.54 -7.22
CA ARG A 275 5.30 -4.85 -7.49
C ARG A 275 4.09 -5.74 -7.29
N THR A 276 4.20 -7.00 -7.67
CA THR A 276 3.05 -7.90 -7.61
C THR A 276 2.75 -8.41 -6.21
N ILE A 277 3.67 -8.30 -5.24
CA ILE A 277 3.39 -8.65 -3.84
C ILE A 277 2.31 -7.73 -3.25
N VAL A 278 2.39 -6.41 -3.45
CA VAL A 278 1.32 -5.50 -3.04
C VAL A 278 0.12 -5.61 -3.97
N GLY A 279 0.35 -5.83 -5.27
CA GLY A 279 -0.71 -6.08 -6.25
C GLY A 279 -1.58 -7.28 -5.92
N ALA A 280 -1.04 -8.32 -5.25
CA ALA A 280 -1.79 -9.50 -4.81
C ALA A 280 -2.86 -9.20 -3.74
N LEU A 281 -2.88 -8.00 -3.17
CA LEU A 281 -4.00 -7.53 -2.36
C LEU A 281 -5.21 -7.15 -3.21
N SER A 282 -5.02 -6.77 -4.48
CA SER A 282 -6.11 -6.39 -5.38
C SER A 282 -6.98 -7.56 -5.80
N ARG A 283 -8.26 -7.31 -6.07
CA ARG A 283 -9.23 -8.33 -6.51
C ARG A 283 -8.73 -9.19 -7.67
N PRO A 284 -8.22 -8.62 -8.79
CA PRO A 284 -7.82 -9.43 -9.93
C PRO A 284 -6.57 -10.29 -9.68
N LEU A 285 -5.70 -9.93 -8.72
CA LEU A 285 -4.44 -10.63 -8.47
C LEU A 285 -4.45 -11.43 -7.15
N ARG A 286 -5.49 -11.36 -6.36
CA ARG A 286 -5.61 -11.98 -5.02
C ARG A 286 -5.46 -13.50 -5.02
N SER A 287 -5.79 -14.15 -6.13
CA SER A 287 -5.65 -15.61 -6.30
C SER A 287 -4.21 -16.08 -6.56
N PHE A 288 -3.29 -15.18 -6.92
CA PHE A 288 -1.90 -15.58 -7.21
C PHE A 288 -1.08 -15.92 -5.96
N ALA A 289 -1.41 -15.30 -4.83
CA ALA A 289 -0.77 -15.60 -3.54
C ALA A 289 -1.66 -15.16 -2.36
N PRO A 290 -1.60 -15.85 -1.21
CA PRO A 290 -2.48 -15.60 -0.06
C PRO A 290 -2.03 -14.39 0.80
N VAL A 291 -1.51 -13.32 0.17
CA VAL A 291 -0.95 -12.15 0.89
C VAL A 291 -1.97 -11.53 1.85
N LEU A 292 -3.23 -11.37 1.39
CA LEU A 292 -4.30 -10.83 2.23
C LEU A 292 -4.68 -11.76 3.38
N ASP A 293 -4.66 -13.08 3.14
CA ASP A 293 -5.00 -14.07 4.17
C ASP A 293 -3.90 -14.14 5.25
N ASP A 294 -2.63 -14.05 4.84
CA ASP A 294 -1.50 -14.01 5.78
C ASP A 294 -1.55 -12.75 6.66
N VAL A 295 -1.87 -11.60 6.08
CA VAL A 295 -2.09 -10.35 6.84
C VAL A 295 -3.26 -10.48 7.81
N ALA A 296 -4.40 -10.98 7.35
CA ALA A 296 -5.59 -11.15 8.18
C ALA A 296 -5.36 -12.15 9.31
N LYS A 297 -4.68 -13.26 9.04
CA LYS A 297 -4.29 -14.26 10.04
C LYS A 297 -3.37 -13.68 11.09
N PHE A 298 -2.35 -12.91 10.69
CA PHE A 298 -1.42 -12.27 11.63
C PHE A 298 -2.15 -11.31 12.57
N ILE A 299 -3.03 -10.45 12.05
CA ILE A 299 -3.83 -9.53 12.86
C ILE A 299 -4.77 -10.30 13.81
N GLY A 300 -5.42 -11.36 13.34
CA GLY A 300 -6.29 -12.20 14.15
C GLY A 300 -5.57 -12.88 15.32
N VAL A 301 -4.40 -13.48 15.08
CA VAL A 301 -3.58 -14.16 16.11
C VAL A 301 -3.04 -13.16 17.15
N THR A 302 -2.56 -12.00 16.72
CA THR A 302 -2.02 -11.00 17.64
C THR A 302 -3.10 -10.34 18.49
N ARG A 303 -4.32 -10.20 17.97
CA ARG A 303 -5.49 -9.74 18.73
C ARG A 303 -5.90 -10.72 19.82
N SER A 304 -5.94 -12.00 19.52
CA SER A 304 -6.37 -13.05 20.47
C SER A 304 -5.46 -13.15 21.68
N LYS A 305 -4.13 -13.03 21.51
CA LYS A 305 -3.14 -13.07 22.59
C LYS A 305 -3.23 -11.94 23.62
N VAL A 306 -4.03 -10.91 23.36
CA VAL A 306 -4.22 -9.75 24.24
C VAL A 306 -5.55 -9.84 24.99
N ALA A 307 -6.46 -10.70 24.53
CA ALA A 307 -7.76 -10.94 25.19
C ALA A 307 -7.68 -11.99 26.30
N GLU A 308 -6.54 -12.70 26.44
CA GLU A 308 -6.18 -13.60 27.53
C GLU A 308 -5.33 -12.86 28.58
#